data_6dd5870aa40646dab434aa0f48d4c051
#
_entry.id   6dd5870aa40646dab434aa0f48d4c051
#
_cell.length_a   1.000
_cell.length_b   1.000
_cell.length_c   1.000
_cell.angle_alpha   90.00
_cell.angle_beta   90.00
_cell.angle_gamma   90.00
#
_symmetry.space_group_name_H-M   'P 1'
#
loop_
_entity.id
_entity.type
_entity.pdbx_description
1 polymer ?
#
loop_
_entity_poly.entity_id
_entity_poly.type
_entity_poly.pdbx_seq_one_letter_code
_entity_poly.pdbx_strand_id
1 'polypeptide(L)'
;MKVLIFGATGAAGGSVLRTCLAAAGVNEVRAITRRPLKLTHPKLRVFIHGNYLRYNGVESAFTGVEACLFCLGVSSTQVSEEAEYRQITHDFAVAAAQVLKAQSPNAVFHFISGKGTQIDGRFMWARVKGETERDLMTLVGATCWRPAFIDGESSDSWPWLFRVLQPLLRLLKPFPNLYVRGQDLGHAMLQATAENMRGRVIENAEIRGIANRYGK
;
A
#
# COMPACT_ATOMS: atom_id res chain seq x y z
N MET A 1 -3.53 -17.40 -2.40
CA MET A 1 -4.18 -16.07 -2.43
C MET A 1 -4.08 -15.45 -3.81
N LYS A 2 -5.12 -14.69 -4.22
CA LYS A 2 -5.07 -13.73 -5.32
C LYS A 2 -5.04 -12.32 -4.74
N VAL A 3 -4.09 -11.50 -5.16
CA VAL A 3 -3.83 -10.18 -4.58
C VAL A 3 -3.93 -9.12 -5.67
N LEU A 4 -4.64 -8.02 -5.39
CA LEU A 4 -4.64 -6.82 -6.22
C LEU A 4 -3.68 -5.79 -5.60
N ILE A 5 -2.82 -5.17 -6.39
CA ILE A 5 -1.87 -4.15 -5.92
C ILE A 5 -1.95 -2.87 -6.72
N PHE A 6 -1.92 -1.75 -6.03
CA PHE A 6 -1.73 -0.40 -6.57
C PHE A 6 -0.39 0.17 -6.15
N GLY A 7 0.18 1.06 -6.95
CA GLY A 7 1.45 1.70 -6.63
C GLY A 7 2.68 0.79 -6.77
N ALA A 8 2.60 -0.24 -7.59
CA ALA A 8 3.65 -1.26 -7.80
C ALA A 8 5.03 -0.72 -8.23
N THR A 9 5.11 0.53 -8.70
CA THR A 9 6.36 1.21 -9.11
C THR A 9 6.96 2.09 -8.01
N GLY A 10 6.24 2.30 -6.91
CA GLY A 10 6.72 3.07 -5.76
C GLY A 10 7.61 2.25 -4.83
N ALA A 11 8.32 2.92 -3.91
CA ALA A 11 9.23 2.25 -2.97
C ALA A 11 8.54 1.18 -2.10
N ALA A 12 7.41 1.52 -1.51
CA ALA A 12 6.61 0.59 -0.73
C ALA A 12 5.99 -0.49 -1.63
N GLY A 13 5.23 -0.06 -2.65
CA GLY A 13 4.50 -0.98 -3.51
C GLY A 13 5.39 -1.91 -4.33
N GLY A 14 6.57 -1.45 -4.77
CA GLY A 14 7.54 -2.31 -5.46
C GLY A 14 8.07 -3.43 -4.57
N SER A 15 8.40 -3.11 -3.32
CA SER A 15 8.84 -4.11 -2.33
C SER A 15 7.72 -5.09 -1.97
N VAL A 16 6.50 -4.58 -1.77
CA VAL A 16 5.32 -5.41 -1.49
C VAL A 16 5.01 -6.33 -2.68
N LEU A 17 5.06 -5.81 -3.93
CA LEU A 17 4.89 -6.62 -5.14
C LEU A 17 5.85 -7.80 -5.18
N ARG A 18 7.16 -7.55 -5.00
CA ARG A 18 8.16 -8.63 -5.02
C ARG A 18 7.92 -9.65 -3.92
N THR A 19 7.57 -9.20 -2.73
CA THR A 19 7.22 -10.09 -1.61
C THR A 19 6.02 -10.98 -1.97
N CYS A 20 4.96 -10.42 -2.57
CA CYS A 20 3.81 -11.20 -3.02
C CYS A 20 4.18 -12.22 -4.10
N LEU A 21 5.03 -11.84 -5.06
CA LEU A 21 5.46 -12.75 -6.12
C LEU A 21 6.32 -13.91 -5.60
N ALA A 22 7.17 -13.66 -4.60
CA ALA A 22 8.01 -14.67 -3.96
C ALA A 22 7.23 -15.58 -2.99
N ALA A 23 6.09 -15.13 -2.48
CA ALA A 23 5.32 -15.85 -1.47
C ALA A 23 4.66 -17.11 -2.04
N ALA A 24 4.89 -18.28 -1.43
CA ALA A 24 4.30 -19.56 -1.87
C ALA A 24 2.76 -19.56 -1.78
N GLY A 25 2.20 -18.90 -0.76
CA GLY A 25 0.75 -18.79 -0.56
C GLY A 25 0.04 -17.85 -1.53
N VAL A 26 0.77 -17.10 -2.38
CA VAL A 26 0.20 -16.21 -3.40
C VAL A 26 0.26 -16.90 -4.77
N ASN A 27 -0.90 -17.07 -5.40
CA ASN A 27 -1.04 -17.74 -6.69
C ASN A 27 -1.11 -16.75 -7.86
N GLU A 28 -1.65 -15.56 -7.63
CA GLU A 28 -1.80 -14.52 -8.65
C GLU A 28 -1.66 -13.14 -8.01
N VAL A 29 -0.90 -12.26 -8.67
CA VAL A 29 -0.81 -10.84 -8.34
C VAL A 29 -1.30 -10.04 -9.54
N ARG A 30 -2.33 -9.24 -9.34
CA ARG A 30 -2.84 -8.29 -10.31
C ARG A 30 -2.36 -6.90 -9.96
N ALA A 31 -1.69 -6.24 -10.89
CA ALA A 31 -1.20 -4.87 -10.68
C ALA A 31 -1.96 -3.89 -11.59
N ILE A 32 -2.64 -2.90 -10.99
CA ILE A 32 -3.20 -1.78 -11.76
C ILE A 32 -2.16 -0.67 -11.79
N THR A 33 -1.74 -0.29 -13.00
CA THR A 33 -0.66 0.68 -13.23
C THR A 33 -0.95 1.60 -14.39
N ARG A 34 -0.38 2.81 -14.38
CA ARG A 34 -0.50 3.77 -15.49
C ARG A 34 0.37 3.41 -16.71
N ARG A 35 1.42 2.64 -16.48
CA ARG A 35 2.42 2.25 -17.50
C ARG A 35 2.81 0.78 -17.31
N PRO A 36 3.27 0.10 -18.36
CA PRO A 36 3.80 -1.26 -18.22
C PRO A 36 4.89 -1.36 -17.15
N LEU A 37 4.90 -2.47 -16.44
CA LEU A 37 5.98 -2.79 -15.51
C LEU A 37 7.16 -3.42 -16.27
N LYS A 38 8.38 -3.05 -15.88
CA LYS A 38 9.63 -3.68 -16.40
C LYS A 38 9.88 -5.08 -15.80
N LEU A 39 8.91 -5.60 -15.06
CA LEU A 39 8.98 -6.88 -14.36
C LEU A 39 8.01 -7.86 -15.01
N THR A 40 8.51 -9.06 -15.34
CA THR A 40 7.70 -10.19 -15.82
C THR A 40 7.80 -11.33 -14.81
N HIS A 41 6.66 -11.94 -14.46
CA HIS A 41 6.62 -13.07 -13.54
C HIS A 41 5.38 -13.94 -13.84
N PRO A 42 5.43 -15.29 -13.75
CA PRO A 42 4.29 -16.17 -14.05
C PRO A 42 3.02 -15.87 -13.26
N LYS A 43 3.15 -15.39 -12.02
CA LYS A 43 2.03 -15.00 -11.15
C LYS A 43 1.52 -13.59 -11.43
N LEU A 44 2.23 -12.75 -12.22
CA LEU A 44 1.92 -11.34 -12.39
C LEU A 44 1.03 -11.09 -13.61
N ARG A 45 -0.09 -10.41 -13.39
CA ARG A 45 -0.94 -9.84 -14.44
C ARG A 45 -1.00 -8.32 -14.28
N VAL A 46 -0.69 -7.60 -15.34
CA VAL A 46 -0.67 -6.13 -15.33
C VAL A 46 -1.87 -5.61 -16.10
N PHE A 47 -2.62 -4.72 -15.45
CA PHE A 47 -3.76 -3.99 -16.02
C PHE A 47 -3.33 -2.53 -16.18
N ILE A 48 -3.28 -2.06 -17.44
CA ILE A 48 -2.93 -0.66 -17.72
C ILE A 48 -4.18 0.18 -17.59
N HIS A 49 -4.15 1.14 -16.66
CA HIS A 49 -5.28 2.01 -16.39
C HIS A 49 -4.82 3.36 -15.84
N GLY A 50 -5.37 4.45 -16.37
CA GLY A 50 -4.93 5.81 -16.04
C GLY A 50 -5.89 6.61 -15.16
N ASN A 51 -7.17 6.23 -15.11
CA ASN A 51 -8.19 6.98 -14.37
C ASN A 51 -8.55 6.26 -13.05
N TYR A 52 -7.85 6.61 -11.96
CA TYR A 52 -8.08 6.00 -10.64
C TYR A 52 -9.35 6.47 -9.90
N LEU A 53 -10.14 7.38 -10.49
CA LEU A 53 -11.47 7.73 -10.00
C LEU A 53 -12.56 6.80 -10.56
N ARG A 54 -12.29 6.09 -11.67
CA ARG A 54 -13.23 5.17 -12.32
C ARG A 54 -12.45 3.98 -12.86
N TYR A 55 -12.97 2.79 -12.68
CA TYR A 55 -12.30 1.53 -13.06
C TYR A 55 -13.01 0.81 -14.22
N ASN A 56 -13.76 1.56 -15.07
CA ASN A 56 -14.43 0.98 -16.21
C ASN A 56 -13.43 0.31 -17.17
N GLY A 57 -13.73 -0.95 -17.52
CA GLY A 57 -12.90 -1.78 -18.40
C GLY A 57 -11.77 -2.53 -17.70
N VAL A 58 -11.57 -2.33 -16.39
CA VAL A 58 -10.60 -3.08 -15.58
C VAL A 58 -11.22 -3.69 -14.31
N GLU A 59 -12.54 -3.75 -14.23
CA GLU A 59 -13.28 -4.31 -13.08
C GLU A 59 -12.89 -5.77 -12.82
N SER A 60 -12.56 -6.51 -13.86
CA SER A 60 -12.09 -7.89 -13.76
C SER A 60 -10.81 -8.03 -12.92
N ALA A 61 -10.02 -6.96 -12.78
CA ALA A 61 -8.85 -6.98 -11.91
C ALA A 61 -9.23 -7.11 -10.42
N PHE A 62 -10.44 -6.70 -10.05
CA PHE A 62 -10.93 -6.74 -8.66
C PHE A 62 -11.70 -8.05 -8.34
N THR A 63 -12.09 -8.83 -9.37
CA THR A 63 -12.96 -9.99 -9.18
C THR A 63 -12.21 -11.19 -8.60
N GLY A 64 -12.73 -11.75 -7.50
CA GLY A 64 -12.21 -12.96 -6.88
C GLY A 64 -10.83 -12.80 -6.24
N VAL A 65 -10.45 -11.57 -5.86
CA VAL A 65 -9.25 -11.32 -5.07
C VAL A 65 -9.55 -11.45 -3.58
N GLU A 66 -8.54 -11.82 -2.80
CA GLU A 66 -8.62 -11.98 -1.35
C GLU A 66 -8.04 -10.77 -0.61
N ALA A 67 -7.18 -9.98 -1.30
CA ALA A 67 -6.65 -8.74 -0.76
C ALA A 67 -6.49 -7.67 -1.84
N CYS A 68 -6.70 -6.40 -1.44
CA CYS A 68 -6.28 -5.22 -2.18
C CYS A 68 -5.20 -4.49 -1.38
N LEU A 69 -3.98 -4.42 -1.91
CA LEU A 69 -2.84 -3.75 -1.32
C LEU A 69 -2.70 -2.36 -1.96
N PHE A 70 -3.35 -1.36 -1.37
CA PHE A 70 -3.34 0.00 -1.88
C PHE A 70 -2.08 0.74 -1.39
N CYS A 71 -1.00 0.61 -2.17
CA CYS A 71 0.30 1.24 -1.94
C CYS A 71 0.51 2.50 -2.80
N LEU A 72 -0.54 2.96 -3.50
CA LEU A 72 -0.49 4.19 -4.27
C LEU A 72 -0.50 5.38 -3.31
N GLY A 73 0.37 6.32 -3.55
CA GLY A 73 0.46 7.55 -2.80
C GLY A 73 1.56 8.45 -3.34
N VAL A 74 1.58 9.68 -2.88
CA VAL A 74 2.54 10.71 -3.23
C VAL A 74 3.08 11.36 -1.95
N SER A 75 4.33 11.82 -1.98
CA SER A 75 4.87 12.61 -0.88
C SER A 75 4.25 14.01 -0.89
N SER A 76 3.94 14.55 0.29
CA SER A 76 3.53 15.95 0.45
C SER A 76 4.60 16.96 -0.01
N THR A 77 5.84 16.51 -0.22
CA THR A 77 6.91 17.33 -0.81
C THR A 77 6.84 17.39 -2.33
N GLN A 78 6.08 16.51 -2.98
CA GLN A 78 5.91 16.44 -4.43
C GLN A 78 4.62 17.11 -4.91
N VAL A 79 3.67 17.32 -4.01
CA VAL A 79 2.36 17.94 -4.28
C VAL A 79 2.09 18.95 -3.17
N SER A 80 2.03 20.24 -3.55
CA SER A 80 1.80 21.34 -2.61
C SER A 80 0.32 21.62 -2.37
N GLU A 81 -0.51 21.37 -3.38
CA GLU A 81 -1.94 21.66 -3.32
C GLU A 81 -2.71 20.56 -2.58
N GLU A 82 -3.43 20.94 -1.54
CA GLU A 82 -4.20 19.99 -0.72
C GLU A 82 -5.25 19.22 -1.54
N ALA A 83 -5.89 19.89 -2.51
CA ALA A 83 -6.89 19.26 -3.36
C ALA A 83 -6.30 18.13 -4.22
N GLU A 84 -5.12 18.33 -4.80
CA GLU A 84 -4.42 17.32 -5.60
C GLU A 84 -3.93 16.16 -4.68
N TYR A 85 -3.35 16.51 -3.53
CA TYR A 85 -2.92 15.51 -2.55
C TYR A 85 -4.08 14.64 -2.07
N ARG A 86 -5.24 15.28 -1.80
CA ARG A 86 -6.49 14.60 -1.41
C ARG A 86 -6.98 13.67 -2.50
N GLN A 87 -7.03 14.12 -3.74
CA GLN A 87 -7.47 13.29 -4.86
C GLN A 87 -6.62 12.02 -4.97
N ILE A 88 -5.28 12.15 -4.92
CA ILE A 88 -4.37 11.01 -5.07
C ILE A 88 -4.42 10.08 -3.86
N THR A 89 -4.52 10.64 -2.64
CA THR A 89 -4.41 9.86 -1.40
C THR A 89 -5.76 9.30 -0.94
N HIS A 90 -6.82 10.10 -1.02
CA HIS A 90 -8.14 9.78 -0.52
C HIS A 90 -9.06 9.25 -1.65
N ASP A 91 -9.32 10.08 -2.69
CA ASP A 91 -10.39 9.77 -3.63
C ASP A 91 -10.09 8.52 -4.46
N PHE A 92 -8.83 8.33 -4.85
CA PHE A 92 -8.41 7.11 -5.57
C PHE A 92 -8.54 5.86 -4.69
N ALA A 93 -8.23 5.96 -3.40
CA ALA A 93 -8.35 4.83 -2.48
C ALA A 93 -9.82 4.47 -2.22
N VAL A 94 -10.66 5.48 -2.02
CA VAL A 94 -12.12 5.30 -1.82
C VAL A 94 -12.76 4.70 -3.07
N ALA A 95 -12.43 5.20 -4.27
CA ALA A 95 -12.95 4.65 -5.52
C ALA A 95 -12.55 3.17 -5.71
N ALA A 96 -11.28 2.83 -5.41
CA ALA A 96 -10.82 1.43 -5.45
C ALA A 96 -11.55 0.55 -4.44
N ALA A 97 -11.79 1.05 -3.22
CA ALA A 97 -12.48 0.34 -2.17
C ALA A 97 -13.96 0.09 -2.53
N GLN A 98 -14.64 1.03 -3.18
CA GLN A 98 -16.01 0.87 -3.67
C GLN A 98 -16.12 -0.26 -4.69
N VAL A 99 -15.21 -0.28 -5.68
CA VAL A 99 -15.19 -1.37 -6.68
C VAL A 99 -14.83 -2.70 -6.06
N LEU A 100 -13.86 -2.74 -5.13
CA LEU A 100 -13.50 -3.95 -4.42
C LEU A 100 -14.71 -4.51 -3.64
N LYS A 101 -15.42 -3.65 -2.92
CA LYS A 101 -16.63 -4.05 -2.15
C LYS A 101 -17.69 -4.69 -3.04
N ALA A 102 -17.86 -4.18 -4.26
CA ALA A 102 -18.82 -4.71 -5.22
C ALA A 102 -18.36 -6.04 -5.84
N GLN A 103 -17.05 -6.17 -6.20
CA GLN A 103 -16.52 -7.30 -6.95
C GLN A 103 -15.98 -8.44 -6.07
N SER A 104 -15.51 -8.11 -4.87
CA SER A 104 -14.92 -9.07 -3.91
C SER A 104 -15.18 -8.60 -2.47
N PRO A 105 -16.43 -8.70 -1.97
CA PRO A 105 -16.84 -8.13 -0.68
C PRO A 105 -16.09 -8.72 0.52
N ASN A 106 -15.54 -9.93 0.36
CA ASN A 106 -14.77 -10.62 1.38
C ASN A 106 -13.26 -10.33 1.32
N ALA A 107 -12.80 -9.50 0.37
CA ALA A 107 -11.40 -9.13 0.30
C ALA A 107 -11.00 -8.16 1.41
N VAL A 108 -9.77 -8.31 1.92
CA VAL A 108 -9.20 -7.35 2.88
C VAL A 108 -8.59 -6.17 2.13
N PHE A 109 -8.97 -4.95 2.50
CA PHE A 109 -8.38 -3.73 1.94
C PHE A 109 -7.27 -3.25 2.85
N HIS A 110 -6.05 -3.11 2.32
CA HIS A 110 -4.89 -2.57 2.99
C HIS A 110 -4.55 -1.19 2.43
N PHE A 111 -4.47 -0.19 3.30
CA PHE A 111 -4.10 1.17 2.94
C PHE A 111 -2.76 1.55 3.57
N ILE A 112 -1.80 2.02 2.76
CA ILE A 112 -0.55 2.58 3.29
C ILE A 112 -0.77 4.04 3.65
N SER A 113 -0.89 4.29 4.93
CA SER A 113 -0.96 5.59 5.54
C SER A 113 0.46 6.13 5.84
N GLY A 114 0.75 6.48 7.08
CA GLY A 114 2.08 6.93 7.52
C GLY A 114 2.12 7.25 8.99
N LYS A 115 3.30 7.10 9.58
CA LYS A 115 3.50 7.49 10.98
C LYS A 115 3.20 8.98 11.17
N GLY A 116 2.45 9.30 12.22
CA GLY A 116 2.01 10.66 12.51
C GLY A 116 0.72 11.08 11.81
N THR A 117 0.03 10.14 11.12
CA THR A 117 -1.32 10.38 10.61
C THR A 117 -2.26 10.74 11.74
N GLN A 118 -3.03 11.82 11.58
CA GLN A 118 -3.91 12.35 12.61
C GLN A 118 -5.00 13.19 11.95
N ILE A 119 -6.27 12.90 12.25
CA ILE A 119 -7.42 13.53 11.57
C ILE A 119 -7.47 15.05 11.81
N ASP A 120 -7.12 15.48 13.01
CA ASP A 120 -7.06 16.89 13.40
C ASP A 120 -5.60 17.42 13.39
N GLY A 121 -4.74 16.79 12.60
CA GLY A 121 -3.31 17.08 12.56
C GLY A 121 -3.01 18.46 11.96
N ARG A 122 -1.94 19.09 12.45
CA ARG A 122 -1.47 20.39 11.94
C ARG A 122 -1.06 20.33 10.46
N PHE A 123 -0.48 19.22 10.04
CA PHE A 123 0.01 19.04 8.66
C PHE A 123 -1.11 18.52 7.74
N MET A 124 -1.23 19.11 6.55
CA MET A 124 -2.19 18.75 5.52
C MET A 124 -2.19 17.24 5.24
N TRP A 125 -1.01 16.66 5.00
CA TRP A 125 -0.87 15.23 4.71
C TRP A 125 -1.39 14.33 5.84
N ALA A 126 -1.21 14.75 7.10
CA ALA A 126 -1.66 13.98 8.25
C ALA A 126 -3.20 13.97 8.36
N ARG A 127 -3.82 15.13 8.08
CA ARG A 127 -5.29 15.24 8.06
C ARG A 127 -5.89 14.39 6.95
N VAL A 128 -5.42 14.58 5.71
CA VAL A 128 -5.94 13.85 4.55
C VAL A 128 -5.81 12.34 4.73
N LYS A 129 -4.67 11.86 5.24
CA LYS A 129 -4.49 10.44 5.55
C LYS A 129 -5.41 9.97 6.67
N GLY A 130 -5.61 10.77 7.72
CA GLY A 130 -6.52 10.45 8.82
C GLY A 130 -7.97 10.31 8.35
N GLU A 131 -8.43 11.22 7.51
CA GLU A 131 -9.75 11.15 6.87
C GLU A 131 -9.86 9.91 5.98
N THR A 132 -8.82 9.60 5.20
CA THR A 132 -8.78 8.41 4.35
C THR A 132 -8.88 7.12 5.17
N GLU A 133 -8.14 7.02 6.28
CA GLU A 133 -8.23 5.87 7.20
C GLU A 133 -9.65 5.70 7.72
N ARG A 134 -10.26 6.77 8.24
CA ARG A 134 -11.64 6.76 8.76
C ARG A 134 -12.64 6.27 7.71
N ASP A 135 -12.58 6.84 6.50
CA ASP A 135 -13.55 6.57 5.46
C ASP A 135 -13.40 5.15 4.90
N LEU A 136 -12.16 4.67 4.71
CA LEU A 136 -11.89 3.29 4.27
C LEU A 136 -12.25 2.26 5.34
N MET A 137 -12.00 2.55 6.62
CA MET A 137 -12.41 1.66 7.72
C MET A 137 -13.93 1.54 7.79
N THR A 138 -14.66 2.65 7.61
CA THR A 138 -16.13 2.67 7.57
C THR A 138 -16.68 1.93 6.34
N LEU A 139 -16.06 2.13 5.16
CA LEU A 139 -16.57 1.60 3.89
C LEU A 139 -16.36 0.10 3.73
N VAL A 140 -15.14 -0.39 4.04
CA VAL A 140 -14.70 -1.77 3.77
C VAL A 140 -14.00 -2.45 4.96
N GLY A 141 -13.94 -1.81 6.12
CA GLY A 141 -13.18 -2.32 7.25
C GLY A 141 -11.69 -2.40 6.96
N ALA A 142 -11.12 -1.40 6.30
CA ALA A 142 -9.72 -1.41 5.87
C ALA A 142 -8.73 -1.59 7.02
N THR A 143 -7.61 -2.25 6.77
CA THR A 143 -6.43 -2.25 7.65
C THR A 143 -5.49 -1.17 7.18
N CYS A 144 -5.24 -0.18 8.03
CA CYS A 144 -4.43 0.99 7.73
C CYS A 144 -3.03 0.84 8.33
N TRP A 145 -2.00 0.93 7.51
CA TRP A 145 -0.61 0.76 7.91
C TRP A 145 0.06 2.12 8.06
N ARG A 146 0.69 2.37 9.19
CA ARG A 146 1.41 3.62 9.50
C ARG A 146 2.92 3.39 9.56
N PRO A 147 3.57 3.02 8.45
CA PRO A 147 5.02 2.89 8.42
C PRO A 147 5.68 4.26 8.65
N ALA A 148 6.86 4.23 9.25
CA ALA A 148 7.78 5.35 9.29
C ALA A 148 8.67 5.33 8.04
N PHE A 149 9.99 5.19 8.19
CA PHE A 149 10.87 5.01 7.04
C PHE A 149 10.75 3.57 6.50
N ILE A 150 10.36 3.44 5.23
CA ILE A 150 10.32 2.16 4.52
C ILE A 150 11.65 2.00 3.76
N ASP A 151 12.47 1.02 4.17
CA ASP A 151 13.64 0.59 3.37
C ASP A 151 13.15 -0.30 2.23
N GLY A 152 12.74 0.36 1.16
CA GLY A 152 12.30 -0.25 -0.08
C GLY A 152 13.35 -0.17 -1.15
N GLU A 153 13.04 -0.74 -2.31
CA GLU A 153 13.89 -0.56 -3.47
C GLU A 153 13.85 0.90 -3.94
N SER A 154 15.02 1.43 -4.32
CA SER A 154 15.10 2.74 -4.94
C SER A 154 14.28 2.75 -6.23
N SER A 155 13.19 3.49 -6.26
CA SER A 155 12.45 3.73 -7.49
C SER A 155 13.06 4.94 -8.22
N ASP A 156 12.95 4.97 -9.54
CA ASP A 156 13.36 6.12 -10.36
C ASP A 156 12.60 7.41 -9.98
N SER A 157 11.48 7.27 -9.24
CA SER A 157 10.67 8.38 -8.73
C SER A 157 11.19 8.99 -7.41
N TRP A 158 12.23 8.43 -6.81
CA TRP A 158 12.79 8.98 -5.58
C TRP A 158 13.60 10.25 -5.87
N PRO A 159 13.41 11.33 -5.10
CA PRO A 159 14.33 12.47 -5.12
C PRO A 159 15.77 11.98 -4.89
N TRP A 160 16.70 12.51 -5.66
CA TRP A 160 18.11 12.11 -5.60
C TRP A 160 18.68 12.16 -4.16
N LEU A 161 18.22 13.13 -3.36
CA LEU A 161 18.60 13.29 -1.96
C LEU A 161 18.28 12.06 -1.12
N PHE A 162 17.10 11.45 -1.32
CA PHE A 162 16.71 10.21 -0.60
C PHE A 162 17.58 9.03 -1.02
N ARG A 163 18.00 8.97 -2.29
CA ARG A 163 18.91 7.91 -2.78
C ARG A 163 20.27 8.00 -2.12
N VAL A 164 20.78 9.24 -1.92
CA VAL A 164 22.07 9.49 -1.24
C VAL A 164 21.96 9.23 0.27
N LEU A 165 20.85 9.60 0.91
CA LEU A 165 20.64 9.43 2.35
C LEU A 165 20.20 8.01 2.75
N GLN A 166 19.79 7.17 1.81
CA GLN A 166 19.31 5.81 2.11
C GLN A 166 20.29 4.97 2.96
N PRO A 167 21.61 4.95 2.69
CA PRO A 167 22.57 4.22 3.54
C PRO A 167 22.56 4.73 4.99
N LEU A 168 22.45 6.04 5.18
CA LEU A 168 22.39 6.66 6.51
C LEU A 168 21.09 6.31 7.23
N LEU A 169 19.96 6.31 6.51
CA LEU A 169 18.65 5.95 7.06
C LEU A 169 18.59 4.47 7.45
N ARG A 170 19.44 3.60 6.89
CA ARG A 170 19.58 2.21 7.32
C ARG A 170 20.17 2.05 8.72
N LEU A 171 20.82 3.06 9.26
CA LEU A 171 21.25 3.09 10.66
C LEU A 171 20.05 3.08 11.63
N LEU A 172 18.84 3.41 11.15
CA LEU A 172 17.60 3.31 11.93
C LEU A 172 17.08 1.89 12.12
N LYS A 173 17.70 0.86 11.50
CA LYS A 173 17.30 -0.56 11.63
C LYS A 173 17.05 -1.05 13.05
N PRO A 174 17.84 -0.66 14.08
CA PRO A 174 17.60 -1.09 15.46
C PRO A 174 16.32 -0.52 16.07
N PHE A 175 15.78 0.56 15.49
CA PHE A 175 14.63 1.30 16.03
C PHE A 175 13.32 0.89 15.33
N PRO A 176 12.53 -0.06 15.91
CA PRO A 176 11.32 -0.58 15.27
C PRO A 176 10.22 0.47 15.09
N ASN A 177 10.29 1.58 15.83
CA ASN A 177 9.36 2.70 15.69
C ASN A 177 9.67 3.64 14.50
N LEU A 178 10.88 3.55 13.91
CA LEU A 178 11.36 4.48 12.90
C LEU A 178 11.68 3.83 11.56
N TYR A 179 11.78 2.50 11.53
CA TYR A 179 12.27 1.76 10.37
C TYR A 179 11.49 0.47 10.15
N VAL A 180 11.14 0.20 8.89
CA VAL A 180 10.57 -1.07 8.44
C VAL A 180 11.18 -1.46 7.08
N ARG A 181 11.50 -2.74 6.90
CA ARG A 181 11.89 -3.25 5.58
C ARG A 181 10.64 -3.37 4.71
N GLY A 182 10.74 -3.01 3.44
CA GLY A 182 9.62 -3.17 2.51
C GLY A 182 9.12 -4.61 2.39
N GLN A 183 10.03 -5.59 2.54
CA GLN A 183 9.68 -7.01 2.61
C GLN A 183 8.85 -7.36 3.86
N ASP A 184 9.21 -6.82 5.03
CA ASP A 184 8.45 -7.02 6.27
C ASP A 184 7.03 -6.45 6.14
N LEU A 185 6.90 -5.29 5.49
CA LEU A 185 5.59 -4.70 5.20
C LEU A 185 4.75 -5.63 4.31
N GLY A 186 5.34 -6.19 3.24
CA GLY A 186 4.66 -7.15 2.37
C GLY A 186 4.21 -8.42 3.10
N HIS A 187 5.10 -9.02 3.91
CA HIS A 187 4.76 -10.20 4.71
C HIS A 187 3.68 -9.90 5.74
N ALA A 188 3.74 -8.73 6.39
CA ALA A 188 2.73 -8.32 7.36
C ALA A 188 1.34 -8.16 6.70
N MET A 189 1.27 -7.57 5.51
CA MET A 189 0.02 -7.44 4.77
C MET A 189 -0.55 -8.81 4.36
N LEU A 190 0.30 -9.74 3.90
CA LEU A 190 -0.14 -11.10 3.55
C LEU A 190 -0.63 -11.86 4.79
N GLN A 191 0.08 -11.74 5.92
CA GLN A 191 -0.33 -12.34 7.19
C GLN A 191 -1.66 -11.77 7.68
N ALA A 192 -1.82 -10.45 7.64
CA ALA A 192 -3.07 -9.78 8.02
C ALA A 192 -4.25 -10.19 7.11
N THR A 193 -3.98 -10.47 5.83
CA THR A 193 -4.99 -11.03 4.91
C THR A 193 -5.38 -12.44 5.35
N ALA A 194 -4.41 -13.31 5.64
CA ALA A 194 -4.67 -14.68 6.08
C ALA A 194 -5.46 -14.73 7.41
N GLU A 195 -5.19 -13.79 8.31
CA GLU A 195 -5.90 -13.62 9.60
C GLU A 195 -7.24 -12.86 9.44
N ASN A 196 -7.63 -12.46 8.22
CA ASN A 196 -8.80 -11.61 7.94
C ASN A 196 -8.85 -10.36 8.85
N MET A 197 -7.70 -9.73 9.07
CA MET A 197 -7.57 -8.56 9.92
C MET A 197 -8.25 -7.35 9.28
N ARG A 198 -9.21 -6.75 9.99
CA ARG A 198 -10.02 -5.64 9.48
C ARG A 198 -10.20 -4.55 10.54
N GLY A 199 -10.48 -3.33 10.07
CA GLY A 199 -10.83 -2.20 10.92
C GLY A 199 -9.72 -1.85 11.92
N ARG A 200 -8.45 -2.01 11.53
CA ARG A 200 -7.30 -1.75 12.41
C ARG A 200 -6.33 -0.75 11.81
N VAL A 201 -5.76 0.05 12.70
CA VAL A 201 -4.56 0.85 12.42
C VAL A 201 -3.37 0.11 12.99
N ILE A 202 -2.35 -0.12 12.18
CA ILE A 202 -1.12 -0.84 12.52
C ILE A 202 0.03 0.16 12.53
N GLU A 203 0.60 0.41 13.70
CA GLU A 203 1.75 1.29 13.85
C GLU A 203 3.05 0.61 13.41
N ASN A 204 4.07 1.39 13.05
CA ASN A 204 5.35 0.88 12.52
C ASN A 204 5.98 -0.24 13.38
N ALA A 205 5.90 -0.12 14.70
CA ALA A 205 6.46 -1.11 15.62
C ALA A 205 5.80 -2.49 15.53
N GLU A 206 4.49 -2.53 15.22
CA GLU A 206 3.71 -3.78 15.13
C GLU A 206 3.99 -4.54 13.82
N ILE A 207 4.38 -3.83 12.74
CA ILE A 207 4.54 -4.40 11.40
C ILE A 207 5.50 -5.60 11.43
N ARG A 208 6.65 -5.46 12.10
CA ARG A 208 7.66 -6.53 12.19
C ARG A 208 7.12 -7.75 12.96
N GLY A 209 6.35 -7.52 14.03
CA GLY A 209 5.73 -8.60 14.81
C GLY A 209 4.73 -9.40 13.97
N ILE A 210 3.92 -8.72 13.15
CA ILE A 210 2.98 -9.38 12.23
C ILE A 210 3.74 -10.13 11.14
N ALA A 211 4.77 -9.51 10.53
CA ALA A 211 5.58 -10.13 9.49
C ALA A 211 6.26 -11.42 9.95
N ASN A 212 6.72 -11.48 11.20
CA ASN A 212 7.39 -12.65 11.77
C ASN A 212 6.47 -13.87 11.97
N ARG A 213 5.15 -13.70 11.86
CA ARG A 213 4.18 -14.81 11.89
C ARG A 213 3.91 -15.39 10.50
N TYR A 214 4.27 -14.68 9.44
CA TYR A 214 4.05 -15.14 8.09
C TYR A 214 4.89 -16.37 7.76
N GLY A 215 4.23 -17.44 7.32
CA GLY A 215 4.90 -18.70 6.94
C GLY A 215 5.21 -19.63 8.11
N LYS A 216 4.76 -19.31 9.32
CA LYS A 216 4.75 -20.23 10.48
C LYS A 216 3.38 -20.87 10.55
#